data_719cc55ceb443bb2c5cf6992637a8966
#
_entry.id   719cc55ceb443bb2c5cf6992637a8966
#
_cell.length_a   1.000
_cell.length_b   1.000
_cell.length_c   1.000
_cell.angle_alpha   90.00
_cell.angle_beta   90.00
_cell.angle_gamma   90.00
#
_symmetry.space_group_name_H-M   'P 1'
#
loop_
_entity.id
_entity.type
_entity.pdbx_description
1 polymer ?
#
loop_
_entity_poly.entity_id
_entity_poly.type
_entity_poly.pdbx_seq_one_letter_code
_entity_poly.pdbx_strand_id
1 'polypeptide(L)'
;MEVFQYEFMQNALLAGLLAAIACGIVGVYVVVKKIIFISGGIAHASFGGIGLGYLAGFSPVLGALIFSLVSALSMGYVTRRTRLPEDTAIGILWAIGMALGIVFIGLAPGYAPDLFSYLFGNILTVPSSDLLLMLILDLAIIGIVIAFYKEFLALSLDEEYSTVIGIPVEALYLLLLGMIALTVVILLRIVGMILIIALLTIPAALARQFTYNLGKMMILAIIFGIVLTFGGLWISYALDLASGATIVLLGGAALLVSFGVKKIRSIRAPESNTG
;
A
#
# COMPACT_ATOMS: atom_id res chain seq x y z
N MET A 1 0.57 -14.89 27.36
CA MET A 1 0.11 -15.76 26.26
C MET A 1 -1.41 -15.76 26.06
N GLU A 2 -2.19 -15.31 27.03
CA GLU A 2 -3.66 -15.24 26.93
C GLU A 2 -4.20 -14.26 25.88
N VAL A 3 -3.43 -13.22 25.55
CA VAL A 3 -3.83 -12.15 24.59
C VAL A 3 -4.11 -12.68 23.18
N PHE A 4 -3.41 -13.72 22.76
CA PHE A 4 -3.62 -14.35 21.45
C PHE A 4 -4.91 -15.19 21.32
N GLN A 5 -5.62 -15.39 22.43
CA GLN A 5 -6.90 -16.11 22.46
C GLN A 5 -8.09 -15.16 22.20
N TYR A 6 -7.88 -13.84 22.34
CA TYR A 6 -8.93 -12.87 22.07
C TYR A 6 -9.15 -12.69 20.56
N GLU A 7 -10.41 -12.66 20.16
CA GLU A 7 -10.82 -12.53 18.76
C GLU A 7 -10.22 -11.28 18.08
N PHE A 8 -10.20 -10.14 18.76
CA PHE A 8 -9.63 -8.91 18.22
C PHE A 8 -8.13 -9.04 17.87
N MET A 9 -7.37 -9.80 18.67
CA MET A 9 -5.95 -10.01 18.43
C MET A 9 -5.73 -10.99 17.27
N GLN A 10 -6.55 -12.03 17.15
CA GLN A 10 -6.50 -12.96 16.03
C GLN A 10 -6.84 -12.25 14.72
N ASN A 11 -7.89 -11.41 14.73
CA ASN A 11 -8.26 -10.58 13.60
C ASN A 11 -7.13 -9.62 13.20
N ALA A 12 -6.50 -8.96 14.18
CA ALA A 12 -5.38 -8.05 13.95
C ALA A 12 -4.18 -8.77 13.31
N LEU A 13 -3.83 -9.96 13.79
CA LEU A 13 -2.74 -10.76 13.22
C LEU A 13 -3.05 -11.23 11.79
N LEU A 14 -4.26 -11.70 11.53
CA LEU A 14 -4.70 -12.11 10.20
C LEU A 14 -4.73 -10.92 9.25
N ALA A 15 -5.29 -9.77 9.67
CA ALA A 15 -5.28 -8.54 8.89
C ALA A 15 -3.84 -8.09 8.56
N GLY A 16 -2.95 -8.15 9.56
CA GLY A 16 -1.54 -7.82 9.37
C GLY A 16 -0.81 -8.74 8.39
N LEU A 17 -1.13 -10.05 8.41
CA LEU A 17 -0.60 -11.02 7.48
C LEU A 17 -1.06 -10.72 6.03
N LEU A 18 -2.37 -10.52 5.83
CA LEU A 18 -2.95 -10.19 4.53
C LEU A 18 -2.37 -8.87 4.00
N ALA A 19 -2.31 -7.83 4.83
CA ALA A 19 -1.66 -6.58 4.44
C ALA A 19 -0.19 -6.75 4.04
N ALA A 20 0.58 -7.58 4.76
CA ALA A 20 1.97 -7.84 4.44
C ALA A 20 2.12 -8.56 3.08
N ILE A 21 1.19 -9.43 2.71
CA ILE A 21 1.16 -10.10 1.40
C ILE A 21 0.90 -9.08 0.30
N ALA A 22 -0.20 -8.29 0.40
CA ALA A 22 -0.51 -7.26 -0.59
C ALA A 22 0.63 -6.25 -0.75
N CYS A 23 1.15 -5.72 0.37
CA CYS A 23 2.26 -4.75 0.36
C CYS A 23 3.55 -5.35 -0.19
N GLY A 24 3.86 -6.60 0.14
CA GLY A 24 5.07 -7.26 -0.32
C GLY A 24 5.07 -7.49 -1.84
N ILE A 25 3.90 -7.76 -2.42
CA ILE A 25 3.76 -7.96 -3.86
C ILE A 25 3.69 -6.62 -4.59
N VAL A 26 2.69 -5.80 -4.28
CA VAL A 26 2.41 -4.54 -5.00
C VAL A 26 3.46 -3.48 -4.70
N GLY A 27 3.95 -3.42 -3.45
CA GLY A 27 4.99 -2.48 -3.04
C GLY A 27 6.30 -2.66 -3.79
N VAL A 28 6.65 -3.87 -4.18
CA VAL A 28 7.84 -4.12 -5.02
C VAL A 28 7.69 -3.43 -6.38
N TYR A 29 6.55 -3.54 -7.04
CA TYR A 29 6.29 -2.83 -8.30
C TYR A 29 6.32 -1.31 -8.11
N VAL A 30 5.68 -0.81 -7.05
CA VAL A 30 5.64 0.63 -6.71
C VAL A 30 7.06 1.19 -6.53
N VAL A 31 7.94 0.47 -5.82
CA VAL A 31 9.33 0.90 -5.57
C VAL A 31 10.19 0.76 -6.82
N VAL A 32 10.05 -0.31 -7.61
CA VAL A 32 10.83 -0.53 -8.82
C VAL A 32 10.46 0.47 -9.92
N LYS A 33 9.17 0.72 -10.10
CA LYS A 33 8.64 1.70 -11.08
C LYS A 33 8.75 3.16 -10.60
N LYS A 34 9.11 3.40 -9.34
CA LYS A 34 9.22 4.73 -8.70
C LYS A 34 7.90 5.53 -8.69
N ILE A 35 6.76 4.84 -8.63
CA ILE A 35 5.41 5.43 -8.63
C ILE A 35 4.82 5.57 -7.21
N ILE A 36 5.66 5.88 -6.24
CA ILE A 36 5.28 5.91 -4.82
C ILE A 36 4.17 6.94 -4.55
N PHE A 37 4.27 8.13 -5.14
CA PHE A 37 3.30 9.20 -4.91
C PHE A 37 1.91 8.87 -5.48
N ILE A 38 1.82 8.07 -6.53
CA ILE A 38 0.52 7.60 -7.07
C ILE A 38 -0.25 6.82 -6.01
N SER A 39 0.41 5.91 -5.28
CA SER A 39 -0.25 5.14 -4.22
C SER A 39 -0.81 6.03 -3.11
N GLY A 40 -0.08 7.09 -2.76
CA GLY A 40 -0.56 8.11 -1.82
C GLY A 40 -1.75 8.90 -2.35
N GLY A 41 -1.68 9.34 -3.61
CA GLY A 41 -2.78 10.05 -4.27
C GLY A 41 -4.07 9.23 -4.29
N ILE A 42 -3.97 7.92 -4.64
CA ILE A 42 -5.09 6.98 -4.62
C ILE A 42 -5.63 6.82 -3.19
N ALA A 43 -4.74 6.65 -2.18
CA ALA A 43 -5.13 6.48 -0.79
C ALA A 43 -5.94 7.68 -0.27
N HIS A 44 -5.48 8.89 -0.51
CA HIS A 44 -6.19 10.09 -0.08
C HIS A 44 -7.45 10.37 -0.90
N ALA A 45 -7.45 10.08 -2.20
CA ALA A 45 -8.64 10.19 -3.03
C ALA A 45 -9.75 9.23 -2.60
N SER A 46 -9.42 8.05 -2.04
CA SER A 46 -10.38 7.08 -1.52
C SER A 46 -11.27 7.63 -0.40
N PHE A 47 -10.83 8.70 0.28
CA PHE A 47 -11.62 9.38 1.31
C PHE A 47 -12.93 9.96 0.75
N GLY A 48 -12.93 10.41 -0.51
CA GLY A 48 -14.16 10.78 -1.22
C GLY A 48 -15.20 9.66 -1.25
N GLY A 49 -14.72 8.43 -1.46
CA GLY A 49 -15.57 7.24 -1.45
C GLY A 49 -16.10 6.88 -0.07
N ILE A 50 -15.28 7.05 0.98
CA ILE A 50 -15.71 6.86 2.36
C ILE A 50 -16.86 7.83 2.68
N GLY A 51 -16.67 9.12 2.34
CA GLY A 51 -17.69 10.15 2.54
C GLY A 51 -18.98 9.86 1.78
N LEU A 52 -18.87 9.40 0.53
CA LEU A 52 -20.05 9.02 -0.26
C LEU A 52 -20.77 7.82 0.37
N GLY A 53 -20.06 6.84 0.91
CA GLY A 53 -20.64 5.70 1.61
C GLY A 53 -21.52 6.16 2.79
N TYR A 54 -21.02 7.09 3.59
CA TYR A 54 -21.79 7.68 4.69
C TYR A 54 -23.00 8.49 4.22
N LEU A 55 -22.83 9.32 3.19
CA LEU A 55 -23.91 10.13 2.64
C LEU A 55 -25.03 9.27 2.04
N ALA A 56 -24.68 8.26 1.28
CA ALA A 56 -25.63 7.41 0.55
C ALA A 56 -26.12 6.19 1.36
N GLY A 57 -25.59 5.98 2.59
CA GLY A 57 -26.03 4.90 3.49
C GLY A 57 -25.56 3.50 3.10
N PHE A 58 -24.45 3.38 2.35
CA PHE A 58 -23.83 2.10 2.05
C PHE A 58 -22.44 1.95 2.71
N SER A 59 -21.83 0.77 2.60
CA SER A 59 -20.54 0.49 3.25
C SER A 59 -19.45 1.50 2.82
N PRO A 60 -18.84 2.25 3.74
CA PRO A 60 -17.74 3.18 3.44
C PRO A 60 -16.54 2.50 2.79
N VAL A 61 -16.30 1.21 3.09
CA VAL A 61 -15.22 0.41 2.48
C VAL A 61 -15.50 0.16 1.00
N LEU A 62 -16.75 -0.14 0.63
CA LEU A 62 -17.14 -0.23 -0.79
C LEU A 62 -17.00 1.11 -1.50
N GLY A 63 -17.36 2.21 -0.83
CA GLY A 63 -17.12 3.55 -1.35
C GLY A 63 -15.64 3.82 -1.60
N ALA A 64 -14.78 3.49 -0.63
CA ALA A 64 -13.33 3.58 -0.77
C ALA A 64 -12.81 2.74 -1.95
N LEU A 65 -13.32 1.52 -2.14
CA LEU A 65 -12.94 0.65 -3.25
C LEU A 65 -13.26 1.28 -4.61
N ILE A 66 -14.49 1.77 -4.78
CA ILE A 66 -14.93 2.42 -6.02
C ILE A 66 -14.09 3.66 -6.31
N PHE A 67 -13.92 4.55 -5.33
CA PHE A 67 -13.12 5.77 -5.50
C PHE A 67 -11.64 5.50 -5.72
N SER A 68 -11.05 4.50 -5.04
CA SER A 68 -9.66 4.08 -5.28
C SER A 68 -9.46 3.61 -6.71
N LEU A 69 -10.36 2.76 -7.23
CA LEU A 69 -10.27 2.27 -8.61
C LEU A 69 -10.48 3.39 -9.64
N VAL A 70 -11.51 4.23 -9.45
CA VAL A 70 -11.77 5.37 -10.33
C VAL A 70 -10.59 6.34 -10.32
N SER A 71 -10.03 6.66 -9.15
CA SER A 71 -8.88 7.55 -9.03
C SER A 71 -7.64 6.96 -9.68
N ALA A 72 -7.37 5.66 -9.47
CA ALA A 72 -6.24 4.97 -10.09
C ALA A 72 -6.32 4.99 -11.62
N LEU A 73 -7.48 4.63 -12.17
CA LEU A 73 -7.70 4.63 -13.63
C LEU A 73 -7.67 6.04 -14.21
N SER A 74 -8.30 7.02 -13.54
CA SER A 74 -8.28 8.43 -13.95
C SER A 74 -6.86 8.98 -13.94
N MET A 75 -6.08 8.68 -12.89
CA MET A 75 -4.69 9.10 -12.76
C MET A 75 -3.84 8.50 -13.87
N GLY A 76 -3.98 7.19 -14.13
CA GLY A 76 -3.27 6.52 -15.21
C GLY A 76 -3.63 7.07 -16.61
N TYR A 77 -4.91 7.38 -16.82
CA TYR A 77 -5.37 7.99 -18.06
C TYR A 77 -4.82 9.40 -18.25
N VAL A 78 -4.93 10.25 -17.21
CA VAL A 78 -4.48 11.65 -17.27
C VAL A 78 -2.97 11.72 -17.48
N THR A 79 -2.17 10.95 -16.73
CA THR A 79 -0.71 10.98 -16.86
C THR A 79 -0.21 10.53 -18.23
N ARG A 80 -0.93 9.61 -18.90
CA ARG A 80 -0.51 9.10 -20.22
C ARG A 80 -1.08 9.87 -21.41
N ARG A 81 -2.20 10.58 -21.24
CA ARG A 81 -2.92 11.28 -22.34
C ARG A 81 -2.78 12.79 -22.32
N THR A 82 -2.34 13.35 -21.19
CA THR A 82 -2.17 14.81 -21.07
C THR A 82 -0.69 15.18 -20.94
N ARG A 83 -0.38 16.47 -21.14
CA ARG A 83 0.96 17.01 -20.90
C ARG A 83 1.17 17.46 -19.44
N LEU A 84 0.22 17.15 -18.56
CA LEU A 84 0.34 17.48 -17.15
C LEU A 84 1.45 16.64 -16.50
N PRO A 85 2.35 17.25 -15.72
CA PRO A 85 3.30 16.51 -14.92
C PRO A 85 2.56 15.54 -14.00
N GLU A 86 3.11 14.34 -13.81
CA GLU A 86 2.50 13.26 -13.01
C GLU A 86 2.18 13.74 -11.60
N ASP A 87 3.14 14.40 -10.93
CA ASP A 87 2.95 14.94 -9.58
C ASP A 87 1.80 15.96 -9.49
N THR A 88 1.59 16.75 -10.54
CA THR A 88 0.48 17.71 -10.60
C THR A 88 -0.87 16.98 -10.69
N ALA A 89 -0.98 15.95 -11.53
CA ALA A 89 -2.20 15.16 -11.65
C ALA A 89 -2.53 14.45 -10.32
N ILE A 90 -1.52 13.88 -9.67
CA ILE A 90 -1.64 13.24 -8.35
C ILE A 90 -2.14 14.25 -7.31
N GLY A 91 -1.53 15.43 -7.22
CA GLY A 91 -1.89 16.46 -6.25
C GLY A 91 -3.33 16.96 -6.43
N ILE A 92 -3.78 17.15 -7.68
CA ILE A 92 -5.15 17.58 -8.00
C ILE A 92 -6.16 16.50 -7.56
N LEU A 93 -5.94 15.23 -7.94
CA LEU A 93 -6.86 14.14 -7.58
C LEU A 93 -6.89 13.90 -6.07
N TRP A 94 -5.75 14.00 -5.40
CA TRP A 94 -5.65 13.98 -3.94
C TRP A 94 -6.54 15.06 -3.31
N ALA A 95 -6.34 16.33 -3.71
CA ALA A 95 -7.08 17.47 -3.14
C ALA A 95 -8.60 17.37 -3.39
N ILE A 96 -9.00 16.99 -4.62
CA ILE A 96 -10.42 16.82 -4.98
C ILE A 96 -11.04 15.69 -4.18
N GLY A 97 -10.37 14.53 -4.09
CA GLY A 97 -10.89 13.38 -3.35
C GLY A 97 -11.09 13.66 -1.87
N MET A 98 -10.11 14.32 -1.22
CA MET A 98 -10.22 14.75 0.17
C MET A 98 -11.36 15.76 0.36
N ALA A 99 -11.46 16.75 -0.51
CA ALA A 99 -12.52 17.78 -0.44
C ALA A 99 -13.92 17.16 -0.59
N LEU A 100 -14.11 16.27 -1.57
CA LEU A 100 -15.35 15.53 -1.76
C LEU A 100 -15.71 14.71 -0.51
N GLY A 101 -14.73 14.02 0.08
CA GLY A 101 -14.95 13.24 1.29
C GLY A 101 -15.46 14.09 2.44
N ILE A 102 -14.84 15.24 2.69
CA ILE A 102 -15.25 16.18 3.76
C ILE A 102 -16.66 16.71 3.48
N VAL A 103 -16.96 17.12 2.25
CA VAL A 103 -18.28 17.62 1.87
C VAL A 103 -19.36 16.55 2.04
N PHE A 104 -19.12 15.33 1.56
CA PHE A 104 -20.09 14.24 1.68
C PHE A 104 -20.36 13.85 3.14
N ILE A 105 -19.33 13.82 3.97
CA ILE A 105 -19.49 13.56 5.41
C ILE A 105 -20.25 14.69 6.09
N GLY A 106 -19.97 15.94 5.72
CA GLY A 106 -20.72 17.10 6.26
C GLY A 106 -22.20 17.14 5.87
N LEU A 107 -22.56 16.52 4.75
CA LEU A 107 -23.94 16.39 4.28
C LEU A 107 -24.63 15.10 4.77
N ALA A 108 -23.87 14.14 5.32
CA ALA A 108 -24.42 12.87 5.77
C ALA A 108 -25.34 13.06 6.99
N PRO A 109 -26.51 12.40 7.05
CA PRO A 109 -27.41 12.49 8.18
C PRO A 109 -26.80 11.74 9.39
N GLY A 110 -26.89 12.35 10.58
CA GLY A 110 -26.48 11.74 11.84
C GLY A 110 -25.10 12.16 12.34
N TYR A 111 -24.59 11.43 13.34
CA TYR A 111 -23.26 11.67 13.90
C TYR A 111 -22.20 11.15 12.94
N ALA A 112 -21.28 12.01 12.52
CA ALA A 112 -20.14 11.59 11.72
C ALA A 112 -19.28 10.63 12.57
N PRO A 113 -19.07 9.38 12.12
CA PRO A 113 -18.26 8.44 12.86
C PRO A 113 -16.82 8.93 12.91
N ASP A 114 -16.05 8.33 13.81
CA ASP A 114 -14.65 8.66 14.05
C ASP A 114 -13.81 8.63 12.77
N LEU A 115 -13.68 9.80 12.13
CA LEU A 115 -12.86 10.01 10.93
C LEU A 115 -11.38 9.73 11.20
N PHE A 116 -10.94 9.87 12.45
CA PHE A 116 -9.58 9.56 12.86
C PHE A 116 -9.23 8.10 12.63
N SER A 117 -10.19 7.17 12.79
CA SER A 117 -9.98 5.76 12.50
C SER A 117 -9.66 5.47 11.03
N TYR A 118 -10.22 6.23 10.08
CA TYR A 118 -9.88 6.09 8.66
C TYR A 118 -8.56 6.79 8.30
N LEU A 119 -8.21 7.89 9.00
CA LEU A 119 -6.98 8.62 8.76
C LEU A 119 -5.75 7.88 9.31
N PHE A 120 -5.84 7.40 10.54
CA PHE A 120 -4.72 6.80 11.27
C PHE A 120 -4.78 5.27 11.35
N GLY A 121 -5.94 4.68 11.08
CA GLY A 121 -6.17 3.25 11.18
C GLY A 121 -6.14 2.72 12.61
N ASN A 122 -6.70 1.55 12.81
CA ASN A 122 -6.57 0.77 14.04
C ASN A 122 -6.72 -0.71 13.73
N ILE A 123 -5.61 -1.41 13.63
CA ILE A 123 -5.61 -2.85 13.29
C ILE A 123 -6.36 -3.70 14.33
N LEU A 124 -6.44 -3.23 15.60
CA LEU A 124 -7.11 -3.96 16.68
C LEU A 124 -8.66 -3.93 16.56
N THR A 125 -9.20 -3.05 15.72
CA THR A 125 -10.65 -2.91 15.53
C THR A 125 -11.15 -3.50 14.21
N VAL A 126 -10.31 -4.26 13.50
CA VAL A 126 -10.69 -4.89 12.22
C VAL A 126 -11.71 -6.00 12.46
N PRO A 127 -12.94 -5.89 11.92
CA PRO A 127 -13.96 -6.91 12.09
C PRO A 127 -13.67 -8.12 11.18
N SER A 128 -14.17 -9.29 11.56
CA SER A 128 -14.00 -10.54 10.80
C SER A 128 -14.58 -10.45 9.37
N SER A 129 -15.61 -9.62 9.15
CA SER A 129 -16.16 -9.36 7.81
C SER A 129 -15.16 -8.72 6.85
N ASP A 130 -14.30 -7.84 7.36
CA ASP A 130 -13.30 -7.16 6.53
C ASP A 130 -12.14 -8.11 6.16
N LEU A 131 -11.82 -9.12 7.00
CA LEU A 131 -10.82 -10.13 6.69
C LEU A 131 -11.17 -10.94 5.43
N LEU A 132 -12.46 -11.26 5.25
CA LEU A 132 -12.91 -11.95 4.04
C LEU A 132 -12.70 -11.07 2.79
N LEU A 133 -13.05 -9.78 2.87
CA LEU A 133 -12.81 -8.84 1.78
C LEU A 133 -11.31 -8.74 1.47
N MET A 134 -10.46 -8.59 2.49
CA MET A 134 -9.01 -8.51 2.34
C MET A 134 -8.46 -9.77 1.66
N LEU A 135 -8.92 -10.96 2.08
CA LEU A 135 -8.51 -12.23 1.48
C LEU A 135 -8.91 -12.31 0.00
N ILE A 136 -10.13 -11.88 -0.36
CA ILE A 136 -10.59 -11.86 -1.76
C ILE A 136 -9.72 -10.92 -2.59
N LEU A 137 -9.42 -9.73 -2.07
CA LEU A 137 -8.57 -8.75 -2.76
C LEU A 137 -7.13 -9.26 -2.91
N ASP A 138 -6.57 -9.90 -1.89
CA ASP A 138 -5.24 -10.53 -1.95
C ASP A 138 -5.19 -11.64 -3.00
N LEU A 139 -6.20 -12.51 -3.03
CA LEU A 139 -6.29 -13.57 -4.04
C LEU A 139 -6.40 -13.00 -5.45
N ALA A 140 -7.12 -11.89 -5.63
CA ALA A 140 -7.18 -11.18 -6.91
C ALA A 140 -5.80 -10.63 -7.31
N ILE A 141 -5.08 -9.95 -6.40
CA ILE A 141 -3.73 -9.43 -6.63
C ILE A 141 -2.77 -10.57 -6.99
N ILE A 142 -2.75 -11.65 -6.21
CA ILE A 142 -1.89 -12.82 -6.46
C ILE A 142 -2.22 -13.43 -7.81
N GLY A 143 -3.50 -13.63 -8.12
CA GLY A 143 -3.95 -14.19 -9.40
C GLY A 143 -3.50 -13.35 -10.60
N ILE A 144 -3.66 -12.02 -10.52
CA ILE A 144 -3.20 -11.08 -11.56
C ILE A 144 -1.68 -11.16 -11.72
N VAL A 145 -0.93 -11.14 -10.60
CA VAL A 145 0.53 -11.18 -10.66
C VAL A 145 1.05 -12.49 -11.22
N ILE A 146 0.46 -13.62 -10.86
CA ILE A 146 0.84 -14.93 -11.41
C ILE A 146 0.53 -14.98 -12.91
N ALA A 147 -0.66 -14.53 -13.33
CA ALA A 147 -1.08 -14.55 -14.72
C ALA A 147 -0.20 -13.68 -15.63
N PHE A 148 0.23 -12.52 -15.15
CA PHE A 148 0.96 -11.51 -15.92
C PHE A 148 2.39 -11.27 -15.41
N TYR A 149 3.00 -12.24 -14.73
CA TYR A 149 4.32 -12.06 -14.10
C TYR A 149 5.41 -11.65 -15.07
N LYS A 150 5.43 -12.30 -16.26
CA LYS A 150 6.45 -12.03 -17.28
C LYS A 150 6.29 -10.66 -17.91
N GLU A 151 5.06 -10.26 -18.16
CA GLU A 151 4.69 -8.97 -18.71
C GLU A 151 5.01 -7.85 -17.72
N PHE A 152 4.67 -8.02 -16.45
CA PHE A 152 5.04 -7.07 -15.40
C PHE A 152 6.54 -7.00 -15.17
N LEU A 153 7.27 -8.12 -15.30
CA LEU A 153 8.72 -8.12 -15.23
C LEU A 153 9.31 -7.28 -16.38
N ALA A 154 8.87 -7.49 -17.61
CA ALA A 154 9.32 -6.72 -18.77
C ALA A 154 8.98 -5.23 -18.61
N LEU A 155 7.74 -4.90 -18.25
CA LEU A 155 7.27 -3.54 -17.96
C LEU A 155 8.13 -2.85 -16.88
N SER A 156 8.58 -3.60 -15.88
CA SER A 156 9.38 -3.04 -14.78
C SER A 156 10.84 -2.77 -15.15
N LEU A 157 11.34 -3.45 -16.18
CA LEU A 157 12.70 -3.27 -16.68
C LEU A 157 12.80 -2.15 -17.71
N ASP A 158 11.97 -2.20 -18.76
CA ASP A 158 12.01 -1.25 -19.87
C ASP A 158 10.64 -1.19 -20.58
N GLU A 159 9.96 -0.04 -20.52
CA GLU A 159 8.67 0.16 -21.16
C GLU A 159 8.78 0.27 -22.68
N GLU A 160 9.85 0.92 -23.20
CA GLU A 160 10.05 1.10 -24.62
C GLU A 160 10.29 -0.26 -25.27
N TYR A 161 11.21 -1.04 -24.71
CA TYR A 161 11.46 -2.41 -25.17
C TYR A 161 10.20 -3.28 -25.11
N SER A 162 9.43 -3.20 -24.01
CA SER A 162 8.19 -3.96 -23.86
C SER A 162 7.17 -3.61 -24.95
N THR A 163 7.09 -2.33 -25.34
CA THR A 163 6.21 -1.89 -26.42
C THR A 163 6.65 -2.45 -27.78
N VAL A 164 7.96 -2.46 -28.05
CA VAL A 164 8.52 -2.98 -29.32
C VAL A 164 8.23 -4.48 -29.50
N ILE A 165 8.28 -5.26 -28.43
CA ILE A 165 7.97 -6.71 -28.47
C ILE A 165 6.48 -7.03 -28.41
N GLY A 166 5.61 -6.01 -28.47
CA GLY A 166 4.16 -6.17 -28.57
C GLY A 166 3.42 -6.36 -27.24
N ILE A 167 4.06 -6.08 -26.09
CA ILE A 167 3.39 -6.10 -24.79
C ILE A 167 2.47 -4.88 -24.67
N PRO A 168 1.21 -5.03 -24.23
CA PRO A 168 0.26 -3.93 -24.08
C PRO A 168 0.58 -3.10 -22.81
N VAL A 169 1.64 -2.28 -22.88
CA VAL A 169 2.20 -1.51 -21.76
C VAL A 169 1.16 -0.63 -21.09
N GLU A 170 0.29 0.05 -21.85
CA GLU A 170 -0.75 0.93 -21.29
C GLU A 170 -1.75 0.15 -20.46
N ALA A 171 -2.23 -1.01 -20.96
CA ALA A 171 -3.19 -1.85 -20.23
C ALA A 171 -2.56 -2.44 -18.95
N LEU A 172 -1.31 -2.89 -19.01
CA LEU A 172 -0.59 -3.41 -17.85
C LEU A 172 -0.30 -2.33 -16.81
N TYR A 173 0.00 -1.10 -17.24
CA TYR A 173 0.17 0.03 -16.33
C TYR A 173 -1.13 0.34 -15.59
N LEU A 174 -2.27 0.41 -16.29
CA LEU A 174 -3.59 0.60 -15.69
C LEU A 174 -3.95 -0.55 -14.74
N LEU A 175 -3.61 -1.78 -15.12
CA LEU A 175 -3.81 -2.96 -14.25
C LEU A 175 -2.96 -2.87 -12.98
N LEU A 176 -1.71 -2.40 -13.09
CA LEU A 176 -0.84 -2.15 -11.93
C LEU A 176 -1.45 -1.08 -11.01
N LEU A 177 -1.95 0.03 -11.56
CA LEU A 177 -2.64 1.05 -10.76
C LEU A 177 -3.91 0.50 -10.10
N GLY A 178 -4.65 -0.38 -10.77
CA GLY A 178 -5.77 -1.12 -10.18
C GLY A 178 -5.35 -1.98 -9.00
N MET A 179 -4.23 -2.72 -9.11
CA MET A 179 -3.69 -3.50 -7.97
C MET A 179 -3.27 -2.59 -6.81
N ILE A 180 -2.69 -1.42 -7.09
CA ILE A 180 -2.38 -0.43 -6.04
C ILE A 180 -3.68 0.00 -5.35
N ALA A 181 -4.75 0.30 -6.10
CA ALA A 181 -6.04 0.66 -5.52
C ALA A 181 -6.62 -0.43 -4.62
N LEU A 182 -6.55 -1.70 -5.03
CA LEU A 182 -6.99 -2.83 -4.20
C LEU A 182 -6.16 -2.91 -2.91
N THR A 183 -4.84 -2.77 -3.00
CA THR A 183 -3.95 -2.77 -1.85
C THR A 183 -4.25 -1.61 -0.90
N VAL A 184 -4.53 -0.41 -1.41
CA VAL A 184 -4.95 0.75 -0.62
C VAL A 184 -6.18 0.44 0.22
N VAL A 185 -7.19 -0.23 -0.35
CA VAL A 185 -8.42 -0.60 0.37
C VAL A 185 -8.13 -1.57 1.51
N ILE A 186 -7.25 -2.57 1.28
CA ILE A 186 -6.79 -3.49 2.32
C ILE A 186 -6.14 -2.72 3.47
N LEU A 187 -5.21 -1.82 3.14
CA LEU A 187 -4.41 -1.09 4.13
C LEU A 187 -5.20 -0.03 4.89
N LEU A 188 -6.25 0.52 4.28
CA LEU A 188 -7.06 1.59 4.86
C LEU A 188 -7.56 1.25 6.27
N ARG A 189 -7.97 -0.01 6.48
CA ARG A 189 -8.49 -0.49 7.76
C ARG A 189 -7.41 -0.72 8.80
N ILE A 190 -6.20 -1.06 8.37
CA ILE A 190 -5.10 -1.46 9.26
C ILE A 190 -4.33 -0.25 9.75
N VAL A 191 -3.82 0.56 8.83
CA VAL A 191 -2.93 1.68 9.13
C VAL A 191 -3.54 3.05 8.83
N GLY A 192 -4.74 3.09 8.24
CA GLY A 192 -5.34 4.32 7.77
C GLY A 192 -4.61 4.94 6.56
N MET A 193 -5.25 5.90 5.91
CA MET A 193 -4.77 6.44 4.63
C MET A 193 -3.43 7.17 4.71
N ILE A 194 -3.11 7.79 5.85
CA ILE A 194 -1.88 8.59 6.01
C ILE A 194 -0.64 7.69 5.98
N LEU A 195 -0.74 6.48 6.53
CA LEU A 195 0.41 5.59 6.72
C LEU A 195 0.56 4.53 5.61
N ILE A 196 -0.37 4.49 4.65
CA ILE A 196 -0.38 3.51 3.55
C ILE A 196 0.92 3.56 2.74
N ILE A 197 1.40 4.77 2.41
CA ILE A 197 2.62 4.95 1.61
C ILE A 197 3.80 4.24 2.29
N ALA A 198 3.96 4.44 3.59
CA ALA A 198 5.08 3.87 4.34
C ALA A 198 5.02 2.34 4.38
N LEU A 199 3.85 1.77 4.69
CA LEU A 199 3.69 0.32 4.78
C LEU A 199 3.83 -0.36 3.41
N LEU A 200 3.38 0.29 2.34
CA LEU A 200 3.52 -0.21 0.98
C LEU A 200 4.98 -0.17 0.50
N THR A 201 5.78 0.82 0.95
CA THR A 201 7.12 1.05 0.39
C THR A 201 8.26 0.53 1.25
N ILE A 202 8.17 0.62 2.58
CA ILE A 202 9.30 0.26 3.47
C ILE A 202 9.72 -1.20 3.34
N PRO A 203 8.82 -2.21 3.37
CA PRO A 203 9.22 -3.61 3.23
C PRO A 203 9.87 -3.89 1.87
N ALA A 204 9.35 -3.30 0.79
CA ALA A 204 9.90 -3.43 -0.55
C ALA A 204 11.27 -2.74 -0.69
N ALA A 205 11.44 -1.56 -0.08
CA ALA A 205 12.72 -0.85 -0.05
C ALA A 205 13.79 -1.60 0.76
N LEU A 206 13.42 -2.26 1.85
CA LEU A 206 14.29 -3.17 2.59
C LEU A 206 14.68 -4.37 1.72
N ALA A 207 13.73 -5.03 1.09
CA ALA A 207 13.97 -6.19 0.23
C ALA A 207 14.91 -5.85 -0.94
N ARG A 208 14.77 -4.67 -1.54
CA ARG A 208 15.61 -4.18 -2.64
C ARG A 208 17.09 -4.04 -2.26
N GLN A 209 17.42 -3.91 -0.98
CA GLN A 209 18.82 -3.87 -0.53
C GLN A 209 19.52 -5.23 -0.61
N PHE A 210 18.78 -6.33 -0.63
CA PHE A 210 19.29 -7.68 -0.64
C PHE A 210 19.24 -8.35 -2.02
N THR A 211 18.30 -7.95 -2.89
CA THR A 211 18.14 -8.56 -4.21
C THR A 211 17.48 -7.62 -5.21
N TYR A 212 17.82 -7.81 -6.49
CA TYR A 212 17.15 -7.15 -7.63
C TYR A 212 16.26 -8.11 -8.41
N ASN A 213 16.19 -9.38 -8.05
CA ASN A 213 15.24 -10.32 -8.64
C ASN A 213 13.84 -10.05 -8.10
N LEU A 214 12.88 -9.73 -8.99
CA LEU A 214 11.54 -9.27 -8.65
C LEU A 214 10.79 -10.26 -7.74
N GLY A 215 10.80 -11.56 -8.08
CA GLY A 215 10.13 -12.58 -7.27
C GLY A 215 10.75 -12.75 -5.88
N LYS A 216 12.11 -12.75 -5.80
CA LYS A 216 12.80 -12.80 -4.50
C LYS A 216 12.54 -11.53 -3.68
N MET A 217 12.43 -10.35 -4.33
CA MET A 217 12.07 -9.10 -3.65
C MET A 217 10.68 -9.19 -3.04
N MET A 218 9.69 -9.75 -3.75
CA MET A 218 8.32 -9.94 -3.24
C MET A 218 8.32 -10.83 -1.99
N ILE A 219 9.00 -11.99 -2.04
CA ILE A 219 9.09 -12.90 -0.90
C ILE A 219 9.74 -12.21 0.31
N LEU A 220 10.88 -11.53 0.11
CA LEU A 220 11.57 -10.80 1.18
C LEU A 220 10.71 -9.64 1.71
N ALA A 221 10.02 -8.92 0.84
CA ALA A 221 9.13 -7.82 1.24
C ALA A 221 7.96 -8.33 2.07
N ILE A 222 7.36 -9.49 1.72
CA ILE A 222 6.31 -10.13 2.54
C ILE A 222 6.88 -10.48 3.92
N ILE A 223 8.05 -11.12 3.98
CA ILE A 223 8.70 -11.49 5.26
C ILE A 223 8.97 -10.25 6.12
N PHE A 224 9.56 -9.19 5.54
CA PHE A 224 9.78 -7.94 6.26
C PHE A 224 8.45 -7.30 6.68
N GLY A 225 7.42 -7.31 5.83
CA GLY A 225 6.09 -6.82 6.15
C GLY A 225 5.49 -7.54 7.35
N ILE A 226 5.56 -8.87 7.40
CA ILE A 226 5.09 -9.69 8.53
C ILE A 226 5.85 -9.33 9.81
N VAL A 227 7.18 -9.30 9.75
CA VAL A 227 8.02 -8.98 10.93
C VAL A 227 7.73 -7.58 11.47
N LEU A 228 7.62 -6.58 10.58
CA LEU A 228 7.34 -5.20 10.97
C LEU A 228 5.91 -5.04 11.52
N THR A 229 4.92 -5.67 10.90
CA THR A 229 3.53 -5.58 11.35
C THR A 229 3.33 -6.29 12.70
N PHE A 230 3.85 -7.50 12.85
CA PHE A 230 3.72 -8.26 14.12
C PHE A 230 4.55 -7.63 15.24
N GLY A 231 5.78 -7.21 14.93
CA GLY A 231 6.64 -6.50 15.89
C GLY A 231 6.04 -5.16 16.31
N GLY A 232 5.54 -4.38 15.35
CA GLY A 232 4.88 -3.10 15.63
C GLY A 232 3.58 -3.26 16.40
N LEU A 233 2.77 -4.28 16.10
CA LEU A 233 1.56 -4.60 16.84
C LEU A 233 1.87 -4.99 18.30
N TRP A 234 2.91 -5.80 18.50
CA TRP A 234 3.36 -6.17 19.84
C TRP A 234 3.81 -4.96 20.66
N ILE A 235 4.63 -4.09 20.07
CA ILE A 235 5.10 -2.84 20.72
C ILE A 235 3.91 -1.93 21.00
N SER A 236 2.99 -1.75 20.06
CA SER A 236 1.77 -0.96 20.22
C SER A 236 0.94 -1.43 21.41
N TYR A 237 0.72 -2.74 21.49
CA TYR A 237 -0.02 -3.34 22.59
C TYR A 237 0.69 -3.17 23.94
N ALA A 238 2.02 -3.36 24.00
CA ALA A 238 2.79 -3.28 25.24
C ALA A 238 2.91 -1.85 25.79
N LEU A 239 2.90 -0.84 24.92
CA LEU A 239 3.10 0.57 25.27
C LEU A 239 1.82 1.42 25.14
N ASP A 240 0.67 0.81 24.83
CA ASP A 240 -0.62 1.49 24.60
C ASP A 240 -0.52 2.64 23.56
N LEU A 241 0.13 2.35 22.40
CA LEU A 241 0.34 3.30 21.33
C LEU A 241 -0.56 3.00 20.12
N ALA A 242 -0.78 4.00 19.25
CA ALA A 242 -1.48 3.81 18.00
C ALA A 242 -0.76 2.77 17.10
N SER A 243 -1.45 1.66 16.75
CA SER A 243 -0.86 0.51 16.08
C SER A 243 -0.24 0.82 14.72
N GLY A 244 -0.96 1.57 13.86
CA GLY A 244 -0.47 1.96 12.55
C GLY A 244 0.81 2.79 12.63
N ALA A 245 0.83 3.82 13.49
CA ALA A 245 2.00 4.67 13.68
C ALA A 245 3.22 3.89 14.19
N THR A 246 3.00 2.97 15.15
CA THR A 246 4.08 2.15 15.73
C THR A 246 4.69 1.21 14.68
N ILE A 247 3.87 0.58 13.83
CA ILE A 247 4.34 -0.26 12.71
C ILE A 247 5.21 0.54 11.76
N VAL A 248 4.77 1.75 11.37
CA VAL A 248 5.52 2.61 10.44
C VAL A 248 6.83 3.12 11.05
N LEU A 249 6.82 3.53 12.32
CA LEU A 249 8.03 3.97 13.01
C LEU A 249 9.05 2.84 13.16
N LEU A 250 8.60 1.62 13.49
CA LEU A 250 9.46 0.45 13.53
C LEU A 250 10.06 0.17 12.14
N GLY A 251 9.25 0.24 11.09
CA GLY A 251 9.72 0.10 9.71
C GLY A 251 10.74 1.15 9.30
N GLY A 252 10.49 2.42 9.63
CA GLY A 252 11.42 3.52 9.40
C GLY A 252 12.75 3.32 10.12
N ALA A 253 12.71 2.91 11.40
CA ALA A 253 13.90 2.59 12.18
C ALA A 253 14.69 1.42 11.55
N ALA A 254 14.00 0.35 11.15
CA ALA A 254 14.63 -0.80 10.48
C ALA A 254 15.31 -0.38 9.17
N LEU A 255 14.68 0.50 8.38
CA LEU A 255 15.25 1.01 7.13
C LEU A 255 16.51 1.85 7.40
N LEU A 256 16.48 2.75 8.37
CA LEU A 256 17.64 3.57 8.75
C LEU A 256 18.80 2.70 9.25
N VAL A 257 18.53 1.73 10.11
CA VAL A 257 19.55 0.77 10.60
C VAL A 257 20.15 0.00 9.41
N SER A 258 19.33 -0.47 8.48
CA SER A 258 19.78 -1.20 7.30
C SER A 258 20.72 -0.36 6.42
N PHE A 259 20.41 0.91 6.19
CA PHE A 259 21.31 1.84 5.48
C PHE A 259 22.61 2.10 6.24
N GLY A 260 22.54 2.28 7.57
CA GLY A 260 23.71 2.45 8.41
C GLY A 260 24.67 1.25 8.33
N VAL A 261 24.14 0.03 8.45
CA VAL A 261 24.92 -1.21 8.35
C VAL A 261 25.57 -1.33 6.95
N LYS A 262 24.81 -1.04 5.89
CA LYS A 262 25.35 -1.10 4.51
C LYS A 262 26.50 -0.10 4.32
N LYS A 263 26.36 1.12 4.82
CA LYS A 263 27.40 2.16 4.76
C LYS A 263 28.66 1.73 5.52
N ILE A 264 28.51 1.18 6.72
CA ILE A 264 29.66 0.70 7.52
C ILE A 264 30.38 -0.47 6.79
N ARG A 265 29.63 -1.38 6.19
CA ARG A 265 30.22 -2.48 5.41
C ARG A 265 30.97 -1.98 4.18
N SER A 266 30.46 -0.98 3.46
CA SER A 266 31.15 -0.40 2.30
C SER A 266 32.45 0.32 2.67
N ILE A 267 32.51 0.95 3.84
CA ILE A 267 33.73 1.61 4.35
C ILE A 267 34.78 0.56 4.79
N ARG A 268 34.33 -0.62 5.27
CA ARG A 268 35.24 -1.69 5.75
C ARG A 268 35.70 -2.67 4.67
N ALA A 269 35.04 -2.67 3.51
CA ALA A 269 35.53 -3.45 2.36
C ALA A 269 36.67 -2.68 1.72
N PRO A 270 37.95 -3.19 1.76
CA PRO A 270 39.03 -2.53 1.04
C PRO A 270 38.71 -2.56 -0.45
N GLU A 271 38.99 -1.46 -1.14
CA GLU A 271 39.01 -1.42 -2.60
C GLU A 271 39.95 -2.55 -3.07
N SER A 272 39.37 -3.65 -3.56
CA SER A 272 40.15 -4.62 -4.29
C SER A 272 40.58 -3.93 -5.56
N ASN A 273 41.88 -3.50 -5.59
CA ASN A 273 42.57 -3.02 -6.76
C ASN A 273 42.33 -4.01 -7.92
N THR A 274 41.46 -3.62 -8.83
CA THR A 274 41.47 -4.16 -10.18
C THR A 274 42.51 -3.37 -10.94
N GLY A 275 43.75 -3.88 -10.89
CA GLY A 275 44.78 -3.56 -11.88
C GLY A 275 44.47 -4.19 -13.22
#